data_2305b5428544ef98e1e081b7a819844f
#
_entry.id   2305b5428544ef98e1e081b7a819844f
#
_cell.length_a   1.000
_cell.length_b   1.000
_cell.length_c   1.000
_cell.angle_alpha   90.00
_cell.angle_beta   90.00
_cell.angle_gamma   90.00
#
_symmetry.space_group_name_H-M   'P 1'
#
loop_
_entity.id
_entity.type
_entity.pdbx_description
1 polymer ?
#
loop_
_entity_poly.entity_id
_entity_poly.type
_entity_poly.pdbx_seq_one_letter_code
_entity_poly.pdbx_strand_id
1 'polypeptide(L)'
;MIDHLYQNTILKNPKSILIILLIGLISFGYYSKDFRLDASSETLLIEGDPDLEYLKEVTNRYGSKDFLVLTHTPNDGMVSDSAINNLLSLKYKLQSLDWVHSVVTLLDIPLLDNSDAPLQERLLNFKTLKDEGVDKERGFREILASPVFRNFVISEDGKTSGIIVNIKENEKLKDIENKSDKEIQ
;
A
#
# COMPACT_ATOMS: atom_id res chain seq x y z
N MET A 1 12.29 -56.36 -2.86
CA MET A 1 13.13 -55.49 -1.99
C MET A 1 12.28 -54.72 -0.97
N ILE A 2 11.20 -54.10 -1.37
CA ILE A 2 10.29 -53.29 -0.51
C ILE A 2 9.59 -54.19 0.55
N ASP A 3 9.10 -55.35 0.16
CA ASP A 3 8.41 -56.27 1.08
C ASP A 3 9.31 -56.79 2.21
N HIS A 4 10.59 -57.02 1.92
CA HIS A 4 11.55 -57.47 2.93
C HIS A 4 11.90 -56.37 3.94
N LEU A 5 11.98 -55.10 3.47
CA LEU A 5 12.14 -53.93 4.35
C LEU A 5 10.91 -53.72 5.24
N TYR A 6 9.71 -53.84 4.66
CA TYR A 6 8.47 -53.67 5.39
C TYR A 6 8.31 -54.72 6.49
N GLN A 7 8.43 -56.01 6.16
CA GLN A 7 8.24 -57.11 7.10
C GLN A 7 9.34 -57.19 8.17
N ASN A 8 10.60 -56.97 7.79
CA ASN A 8 11.73 -57.20 8.70
C ASN A 8 12.15 -55.99 9.51
N THR A 9 11.82 -54.77 9.05
CA THR A 9 12.19 -53.53 9.75
C THR A 9 10.99 -52.90 10.44
N ILE A 10 9.89 -52.69 9.68
CA ILE A 10 8.73 -51.94 10.20
C ILE A 10 7.91 -52.79 11.15
N LEU A 11 7.51 -54.01 10.74
CA LEU A 11 6.66 -54.88 11.56
C LEU A 11 7.42 -55.47 12.76
N LYS A 12 8.71 -55.68 12.66
CA LYS A 12 9.50 -56.27 13.76
C LYS A 12 9.83 -55.32 14.88
N ASN A 13 9.93 -54.00 14.56
CA ASN A 13 10.27 -52.96 15.55
C ASN A 13 9.31 -51.76 15.51
N PRO A 14 8.01 -51.92 15.75
CA PRO A 14 7.02 -50.85 15.61
C PRO A 14 7.28 -49.70 16.56
N LYS A 15 7.83 -49.94 17.75
CA LYS A 15 8.18 -48.89 18.72
C LYS A 15 9.30 -47.99 18.22
N SER A 16 10.33 -48.57 17.59
CA SER A 16 11.45 -47.76 17.02
C SER A 16 11.00 -46.90 15.85
N ILE A 17 10.14 -47.44 15.00
CA ILE A 17 9.56 -46.66 13.89
C ILE A 17 8.70 -45.50 14.40
N LEU A 18 7.89 -45.77 15.45
CA LEU A 18 7.06 -44.71 16.05
C LEU A 18 7.90 -43.59 16.67
N ILE A 19 9.03 -43.95 17.33
CA ILE A 19 9.97 -42.98 17.89
C ILE A 19 10.61 -42.14 16.77
N ILE A 20 11.04 -42.74 15.66
CA ILE A 20 11.65 -42.04 14.52
C ILE A 20 10.62 -41.08 13.90
N LEU A 21 9.38 -41.50 13.71
CA LEU A 21 8.30 -40.65 13.21
C LEU A 21 8.01 -39.48 14.17
N LEU A 22 8.01 -39.74 15.47
CA LEU A 22 7.80 -38.70 16.47
C LEU A 22 8.94 -37.67 16.45
N ILE A 23 10.19 -38.12 16.36
CA ILE A 23 11.36 -37.23 16.23
C ILE A 23 11.26 -36.41 14.92
N GLY A 24 10.88 -37.03 13.82
CA GLY A 24 10.63 -36.35 12.54
C GLY A 24 9.54 -35.29 12.68
N LEU A 25 8.41 -35.63 13.29
CA LEU A 25 7.30 -34.70 13.50
C LEU A 25 7.71 -33.47 14.35
N ILE A 26 8.45 -33.71 15.44
CA ILE A 26 8.96 -32.65 16.31
C ILE A 26 9.95 -31.75 15.53
N SER A 27 10.85 -32.38 14.76
CA SER A 27 11.82 -31.64 13.94
C SER A 27 11.12 -30.75 12.89
N PHE A 28 10.19 -31.31 12.12
CA PHE A 28 9.40 -30.54 11.16
C PHE A 28 8.57 -29.44 11.82
N GLY A 29 7.95 -29.72 12.96
CA GLY A 29 7.21 -28.72 13.74
C GLY A 29 8.10 -27.57 14.22
N TYR A 30 9.33 -27.88 14.61
CA TYR A 30 10.30 -26.87 15.03
C TYR A 30 10.72 -25.96 13.86
N TYR A 31 11.02 -26.53 12.70
CA TYR A 31 11.41 -25.75 11.52
C TYR A 31 10.21 -25.06 10.84
N SER A 32 8.98 -25.56 11.04
CA SER A 32 7.76 -24.94 10.51
C SER A 32 7.48 -23.54 11.07
N LYS A 33 8.03 -23.19 12.23
CA LYS A 33 7.89 -21.84 12.81
C LYS A 33 8.53 -20.74 11.95
N ASP A 34 9.55 -21.09 11.18
CA ASP A 34 10.28 -20.17 10.32
C ASP A 34 9.73 -20.13 8.88
N PHE A 35 8.72 -20.97 8.60
CA PHE A 35 8.04 -20.99 7.31
C PHE A 35 7.25 -19.70 7.11
N ARG A 36 7.64 -18.93 6.11
CA ARG A 36 6.95 -17.72 5.67
C ARG A 36 6.45 -17.93 4.26
N LEU A 37 5.17 -17.69 4.05
CA LEU A 37 4.59 -17.67 2.73
C LEU A 37 4.78 -16.25 2.19
N ASP A 38 5.58 -16.09 1.17
CA ASP A 38 5.62 -14.85 0.41
C ASP A 38 4.41 -14.84 -0.54
N ALA A 39 3.41 -14.01 -0.21
CA ALA A 39 2.22 -13.80 -1.01
C ALA A 39 2.26 -12.44 -1.73
N SER A 40 3.46 -11.89 -1.95
CA SER A 40 3.63 -10.66 -2.70
C SER A 40 3.21 -10.87 -4.16
N SER A 41 2.75 -9.79 -4.79
CA SER A 41 2.42 -9.83 -6.23
C SER A 41 3.64 -10.15 -7.10
N GLU A 42 4.85 -9.94 -6.59
CA GLU A 42 6.11 -10.20 -7.29
C GLU A 42 6.35 -11.71 -7.50
N THR A 43 5.92 -12.56 -6.55
CA THR A 43 6.04 -14.03 -6.68
C THR A 43 5.13 -14.61 -7.77
N LEU A 44 4.15 -13.85 -8.24
CA LEU A 44 3.27 -14.23 -9.35
C LEU A 44 3.84 -13.83 -10.72
N LEU A 45 4.94 -13.07 -10.75
CA LEU A 45 5.58 -12.64 -11.99
C LEU A 45 6.60 -13.69 -12.43
N ILE A 46 6.80 -13.79 -13.74
CA ILE A 46 7.73 -14.75 -14.33
C ILE A 46 9.17 -14.33 -14.00
N GLU A 47 9.94 -15.20 -13.36
CA GLU A 47 11.37 -14.97 -13.14
C GLU A 47 12.09 -14.79 -14.49
N GLY A 48 12.93 -13.73 -14.58
CA GLY A 48 13.69 -13.41 -15.80
C GLY A 48 12.93 -12.58 -16.82
N ASP A 49 11.78 -12.00 -16.47
CA ASP A 49 11.08 -11.04 -17.31
C ASP A 49 11.89 -9.71 -17.36
N PRO A 50 12.33 -9.25 -18.55
CA PRO A 50 13.07 -8.01 -18.68
C PRO A 50 12.31 -6.77 -18.18
N ASP A 51 10.99 -6.76 -18.30
CA ASP A 51 10.15 -5.65 -17.82
C ASP A 51 10.12 -5.61 -16.29
N LEU A 52 10.17 -6.79 -15.64
CA LEU A 52 10.27 -6.89 -14.19
C LEU A 52 11.64 -6.41 -13.68
N GLU A 53 12.73 -6.77 -14.36
CA GLU A 53 14.07 -6.29 -14.01
C GLU A 53 14.17 -4.77 -14.16
N TYR A 54 13.61 -4.21 -15.23
CA TYR A 54 13.52 -2.76 -15.42
C TYR A 54 12.68 -2.09 -14.33
N LEU A 55 11.54 -2.67 -13.97
CA LEU A 55 10.69 -2.16 -12.89
C LEU A 55 11.46 -2.16 -11.55
N LYS A 56 12.18 -3.22 -11.24
CA LYS A 56 13.03 -3.32 -10.04
C LYS A 56 14.12 -2.24 -10.04
N GLU A 57 14.78 -2.00 -11.17
CA GLU A 57 15.79 -0.94 -11.29
C GLU A 57 15.19 0.44 -11.04
N VAL A 58 14.03 0.74 -11.65
CA VAL A 58 13.30 2.00 -11.45
C VAL A 58 12.87 2.14 -9.99
N THR A 59 12.30 1.10 -9.41
CA THR A 59 11.85 1.07 -8.01
C THR A 59 13.03 1.30 -7.04
N ASN A 60 14.18 0.67 -7.29
CA ASN A 60 15.39 0.85 -6.48
C ASN A 60 15.96 2.27 -6.59
N ARG A 61 15.86 2.90 -7.77
CA ARG A 61 16.37 4.25 -8.03
C ARG A 61 15.48 5.35 -7.47
N TYR A 62 14.17 5.21 -7.58
CA TYR A 62 13.19 6.25 -7.22
C TYR A 62 12.42 5.94 -5.94
N GLY A 63 12.57 4.76 -5.39
CA GLY A 63 11.80 4.22 -4.26
C GLY A 63 10.40 3.79 -4.70
N SER A 64 9.90 2.70 -4.14
CA SER A 64 8.49 2.35 -4.16
C SER A 64 7.91 2.72 -2.80
N LYS A 65 6.95 3.61 -2.78
CA LYS A 65 6.23 3.90 -1.54
C LYS A 65 4.90 3.17 -1.61
N ASP A 66 4.73 2.23 -0.72
CA ASP A 66 3.43 1.61 -0.54
C ASP A 66 2.41 2.65 -0.12
N PHE A 67 1.24 2.58 -0.70
CA PHE A 67 0.14 3.46 -0.35
C PHE A 67 -1.19 2.69 -0.29
N LEU A 68 -2.09 3.19 0.53
CA LEU A 68 -3.48 2.72 0.57
C LEU A 68 -4.37 3.80 -0.05
N VAL A 69 -5.38 3.35 -0.78
CA VAL A 69 -6.43 4.22 -1.29
C VAL A 69 -7.70 3.97 -0.50
N LEU A 70 -8.20 5.01 0.14
CA LEU A 70 -9.50 5.03 0.79
C LEU A 70 -10.44 5.90 -0.04
N THR A 71 -11.72 5.62 0.02
CA THR A 71 -12.74 6.43 -0.64
C THR A 71 -13.64 7.12 0.37
N HIS A 72 -14.03 8.36 0.06
CA HIS A 72 -14.93 9.17 0.86
C HIS A 72 -16.11 9.63 0.00
N THR A 73 -17.32 9.24 0.41
CA THR A 73 -18.56 9.57 -0.30
C THR A 73 -19.52 10.21 0.72
N PRO A 74 -19.53 11.54 0.86
CA PRO A 74 -20.41 12.23 1.80
C PRO A 74 -21.85 12.28 1.28
N ASN A 75 -22.82 12.24 2.19
CA ASN A 75 -24.24 12.34 1.85
C ASN A 75 -24.68 13.77 1.48
N ASP A 76 -24.01 14.79 2.06
CA ASP A 76 -24.43 16.19 2.00
C ASP A 76 -23.69 17.01 0.91
N GLY A 77 -23.01 16.31 -0.02
CA GLY A 77 -22.17 16.92 -1.05
C GLY A 77 -20.73 17.11 -0.61
N MET A 78 -19.81 17.07 -1.60
CA MET A 78 -18.36 16.98 -1.36
C MET A 78 -17.76 18.21 -0.67
N VAL A 79 -18.31 19.40 -0.92
CA VAL A 79 -17.81 20.67 -0.38
C VAL A 79 -18.66 21.26 0.73
N SER A 80 -19.64 20.47 1.26
CA SER A 80 -20.35 20.87 2.47
C SER A 80 -19.39 21.03 3.65
N ASP A 81 -19.69 21.90 4.60
CA ASP A 81 -18.87 22.09 5.80
C ASP A 81 -18.75 20.79 6.59
N SER A 82 -19.80 19.99 6.65
CA SER A 82 -19.81 18.66 7.26
C SER A 82 -18.81 17.71 6.58
N ALA A 83 -18.85 17.62 5.26
CA ALA A 83 -17.94 16.74 4.50
C ALA A 83 -16.48 17.16 4.65
N ILE A 84 -16.20 18.45 4.55
CA ILE A 84 -14.83 18.99 4.72
C ILE A 84 -14.30 18.71 6.13
N ASN A 85 -15.09 18.99 7.18
CA ASN A 85 -14.69 18.75 8.54
C ASN A 85 -14.48 17.26 8.85
N ASN A 86 -15.34 16.38 8.31
CA ASN A 86 -15.19 14.95 8.44
C ASN A 86 -13.91 14.46 7.75
N LEU A 87 -13.63 14.96 6.54
CA LEU A 87 -12.43 14.61 5.79
C LEU A 87 -11.16 15.10 6.48
N LEU A 88 -11.16 16.34 7.02
CA LEU A 88 -10.07 16.86 7.83
C LEU A 88 -9.84 16.03 9.08
N SER A 89 -10.90 15.70 9.82
CA SER A 89 -10.80 14.87 11.02
C SER A 89 -10.23 13.48 10.69
N LEU A 90 -10.69 12.86 9.61
CA LEU A 90 -10.17 11.57 9.14
C LEU A 90 -8.71 11.68 8.76
N LYS A 91 -8.32 12.71 8.01
CA LYS A 91 -6.93 12.98 7.62
C LYS A 91 -6.02 13.06 8.84
N TYR A 92 -6.39 13.86 9.84
CA TYR A 92 -5.58 14.02 11.07
C TYR A 92 -5.47 12.70 11.85
N LYS A 93 -6.55 11.94 11.95
CA LYS A 93 -6.53 10.63 12.60
C LYS A 93 -5.60 9.64 11.86
N LEU A 94 -5.64 9.62 10.54
CA LEU A 94 -4.74 8.78 9.75
C LEU A 94 -3.29 9.23 9.89
N GLN A 95 -3.01 10.54 9.85
CA GLN A 95 -1.67 11.08 10.04
C GLN A 95 -1.08 10.82 11.43
N SER A 96 -1.91 10.61 12.45
CA SER A 96 -1.46 10.28 13.80
C SER A 96 -1.02 8.83 13.99
N LEU A 97 -1.19 7.97 12.98
CA LEU A 97 -0.76 6.58 13.02
C LEU A 97 0.75 6.49 12.75
N ASP A 98 1.47 5.75 13.58
CA ASP A 98 2.93 5.66 13.53
C ASP A 98 3.48 5.14 12.19
N TRP A 99 2.73 4.30 11.51
CA TRP A 99 3.10 3.70 10.23
C TRP A 99 2.73 4.56 9.01
N VAL A 100 2.01 5.67 9.18
CA VAL A 100 1.65 6.60 8.10
C VAL A 100 2.75 7.64 7.93
N HIS A 101 3.18 7.82 6.68
CA HIS A 101 4.11 8.86 6.28
C HIS A 101 3.40 10.16 5.96
N SER A 102 2.39 10.10 5.11
CA SER A 102 1.59 11.27 4.72
C SER A 102 0.20 10.84 4.24
N VAL A 103 -0.75 11.77 4.30
CA VAL A 103 -2.12 11.59 3.80
C VAL A 103 -2.45 12.72 2.86
N VAL A 104 -2.80 12.38 1.63
CA VAL A 104 -3.23 13.32 0.59
C VAL A 104 -4.72 13.13 0.33
N THR A 105 -5.44 14.23 0.30
CA THR A 105 -6.90 14.26 0.13
C THR A 105 -7.29 15.31 -0.90
N LEU A 106 -8.56 15.36 -1.25
CA LEU A 106 -9.15 16.44 -2.07
C LEU A 106 -8.83 17.85 -1.52
N LEU A 107 -8.65 17.97 -0.19
CA LEU A 107 -8.39 19.25 0.49
C LEU A 107 -6.94 19.74 0.33
N ASP A 108 -6.07 18.95 -0.28
CA ASP A 108 -4.65 19.30 -0.49
C ASP A 108 -4.37 19.73 -1.93
N ILE A 109 -5.39 19.68 -2.79
CA ILE A 109 -5.25 20.06 -4.20
C ILE A 109 -5.10 21.57 -4.32
N PRO A 110 -4.03 22.05 -4.99
CA PRO A 110 -3.85 23.47 -5.25
C PRO A 110 -4.89 23.98 -6.24
N LEU A 111 -5.54 25.08 -5.90
CA LEU A 111 -6.50 25.79 -6.74
C LEU A 111 -5.79 26.96 -7.45
N LEU A 112 -5.83 26.95 -8.77
CA LEU A 112 -5.19 27.95 -9.59
C LEU A 112 -6.18 28.99 -10.12
N ASP A 113 -7.44 28.63 -10.25
CA ASP A 113 -8.49 29.48 -10.84
C ASP A 113 -9.39 30.16 -9.79
N ASN A 114 -9.10 29.97 -8.50
CA ASN A 114 -9.90 30.51 -7.39
C ASN A 114 -9.47 31.94 -6.98
N SER A 115 -8.64 32.60 -7.77
CA SER A 115 -8.15 33.98 -7.53
C SER A 115 -7.97 34.69 -8.83
N ASP A 116 -8.25 36.02 -8.86
CA ASP A 116 -8.03 36.90 -10.00
C ASP A 116 -6.59 37.45 -10.03
N ALA A 117 -5.71 37.00 -9.12
CA ALA A 117 -4.30 37.40 -9.09
C ALA A 117 -3.52 36.91 -10.33
N PRO A 118 -2.39 37.53 -10.68
CA PRO A 118 -1.51 37.06 -11.75
C PRO A 118 -1.06 35.61 -11.52
N LEU A 119 -0.87 34.84 -12.61
CA LEU A 119 -0.52 33.42 -12.55
C LEU A 119 0.72 33.15 -11.68
N GLN A 120 1.75 33.97 -11.74
CA GLN A 120 2.96 33.82 -10.93
C GLN A 120 2.67 33.89 -9.43
N GLU A 121 1.80 34.83 -9.01
CA GLU A 121 1.40 34.97 -7.63
C GLU A 121 0.55 33.78 -7.16
N ARG A 122 -0.35 33.29 -8.02
CA ARG A 122 -1.16 32.07 -7.75
C ARG A 122 -0.32 30.80 -7.59
N LEU A 123 0.75 30.66 -8.37
CA LEU A 123 1.67 29.53 -8.28
C LEU A 123 2.55 29.58 -7.02
N LEU A 124 2.88 30.77 -6.52
CA LEU A 124 3.67 30.93 -5.30
C LEU A 124 2.82 30.79 -4.01
N ASN A 125 1.55 31.20 -4.08
CA ASN A 125 0.62 31.25 -2.96
C ASN A 125 -0.70 30.55 -3.31
N PHE A 126 -0.63 29.28 -3.76
CA PHE A 126 -1.85 28.55 -4.06
C PHE A 126 -2.71 28.32 -2.82
N LYS A 127 -4.01 28.45 -3.01
CA LYS A 127 -5.02 28.13 -2.02
C LYS A 127 -5.58 26.72 -2.27
N THR A 128 -6.18 26.16 -1.24
CA THR A 128 -6.82 24.84 -1.29
C THR A 128 -8.25 24.95 -0.73
N LEU A 129 -9.07 23.93 -0.89
CA LEU A 129 -10.46 23.94 -0.43
C LEU A 129 -10.62 24.12 1.11
N LYS A 130 -9.56 23.91 1.89
CA LYS A 130 -9.57 24.09 3.35
C LYS A 130 -9.25 25.52 3.80
N ASP A 131 -8.73 26.36 2.89
CA ASP A 131 -8.27 27.70 3.26
C ASP A 131 -9.44 28.68 3.38
N GLU A 132 -9.29 29.63 4.30
CA GLU A 132 -10.30 30.67 4.51
C GLU A 132 -10.43 31.60 3.28
N GLY A 133 -11.67 32.03 3.02
CA GLY A 133 -11.97 32.95 1.92
C GLY A 133 -11.94 32.31 0.52
N VAL A 134 -11.85 30.97 0.45
CA VAL A 134 -11.96 30.23 -0.82
C VAL A 134 -13.43 29.97 -1.12
N ASP A 135 -13.85 30.28 -2.36
CA ASP A 135 -15.12 29.82 -2.90
C ASP A 135 -15.03 28.30 -3.16
N LYS A 136 -15.57 27.52 -2.22
CA LYS A 136 -15.50 26.05 -2.24
C LYS A 136 -16.16 25.45 -3.47
N GLU A 137 -17.27 26.00 -3.90
CA GLU A 137 -17.98 25.52 -5.09
C GLU A 137 -17.20 25.83 -6.38
N ARG A 138 -16.59 27.00 -6.48
CA ARG A 138 -15.72 27.36 -7.61
C ARG A 138 -14.49 26.46 -7.63
N GLY A 139 -13.81 26.28 -6.48
CA GLY A 139 -12.65 25.41 -6.37
C GLY A 139 -12.96 23.94 -6.67
N PHE A 140 -14.12 23.46 -6.24
CA PHE A 140 -14.54 22.10 -6.56
C PHE A 140 -14.81 21.90 -8.05
N ARG A 141 -15.46 22.87 -8.72
CA ARG A 141 -15.64 22.83 -10.19
C ARG A 141 -14.31 22.83 -10.92
N GLU A 142 -13.32 23.60 -10.44
CA GLU A 142 -11.97 23.60 -10.98
C GLU A 142 -11.33 22.21 -10.91
N ILE A 143 -11.40 21.55 -9.74
CA ILE A 143 -10.86 20.19 -9.55
C ILE A 143 -11.59 19.20 -10.46
N LEU A 144 -12.91 19.26 -10.53
CA LEU A 144 -13.72 18.33 -11.34
C LEU A 144 -13.50 18.53 -12.85
N ALA A 145 -13.20 19.74 -13.29
CA ALA A 145 -12.87 20.04 -14.68
C ALA A 145 -11.42 19.64 -15.07
N SER A 146 -10.56 19.42 -14.09
CA SER A 146 -9.16 19.11 -14.32
C SER A 146 -8.98 17.69 -14.86
N PRO A 147 -8.29 17.50 -16.00
CA PRO A 147 -7.97 16.17 -16.52
C PRO A 147 -6.99 15.39 -15.63
N VAL A 148 -6.28 16.07 -14.72
CA VAL A 148 -5.31 15.46 -13.80
C VAL A 148 -6.01 14.87 -12.57
N PHE A 149 -7.04 15.55 -12.06
CA PHE A 149 -7.67 15.16 -10.80
C PHE A 149 -8.95 14.34 -11.00
N ARG A 150 -9.67 14.59 -12.08
CA ARG A 150 -10.87 13.81 -12.43
C ARG A 150 -10.51 12.36 -12.75
N ASN A 151 -11.26 11.43 -12.21
CA ASN A 151 -11.03 9.98 -12.28
C ASN A 151 -9.75 9.49 -11.57
N PHE A 152 -8.98 10.37 -10.93
CA PHE A 152 -7.83 9.99 -10.13
C PHE A 152 -8.04 10.31 -8.64
N VAL A 153 -8.43 11.55 -8.32
CA VAL A 153 -8.69 11.99 -6.94
C VAL A 153 -10.18 12.14 -6.66
N ILE A 154 -10.95 12.48 -7.68
CA ILE A 154 -12.41 12.66 -7.61
C ILE A 154 -13.06 11.85 -8.73
N SER A 155 -14.18 11.20 -8.43
CA SER A 155 -15.01 10.51 -9.43
C SER A 155 -15.57 11.48 -10.46
N GLU A 156 -15.90 10.98 -11.64
CA GLU A 156 -16.44 11.80 -12.72
C GLU A 156 -17.73 12.54 -12.35
N ASP A 157 -18.56 11.90 -11.51
CA ASP A 157 -19.83 12.48 -11.00
C ASP A 157 -19.62 13.40 -9.79
N GLY A 158 -18.38 13.57 -9.31
CA GLY A 158 -18.04 14.43 -8.18
C GLY A 158 -18.51 13.94 -6.82
N LYS A 159 -19.03 12.70 -6.69
CA LYS A 159 -19.63 12.21 -5.45
C LYS A 159 -18.66 11.48 -4.54
N THR A 160 -17.58 10.94 -5.08
CA THR A 160 -16.60 10.14 -4.33
C THR A 160 -15.21 10.70 -4.52
N SER A 161 -14.50 10.98 -3.43
CA SER A 161 -13.08 11.36 -3.49
C SER A 161 -12.17 10.25 -2.99
N GLY A 162 -10.97 10.17 -3.55
CA GLY A 162 -9.87 9.36 -3.08
C GLY A 162 -9.12 10.01 -1.94
N ILE A 163 -8.62 9.19 -1.01
CA ILE A 163 -7.69 9.55 0.04
C ILE A 163 -6.48 8.64 -0.13
N ILE A 164 -5.32 9.23 -0.40
CA ILE A 164 -4.08 8.48 -0.56
C ILE A 164 -3.31 8.51 0.76
N VAL A 165 -3.12 7.35 1.35
CA VAL A 165 -2.36 7.17 2.59
C VAL A 165 -1.02 6.54 2.25
N ASN A 166 0.04 7.34 2.24
CA ASN A 166 1.40 6.86 2.02
C ASN A 166 1.94 6.22 3.31
N ILE A 167 2.46 5.01 3.19
CA ILE A 167 2.98 4.22 4.31
C ILE A 167 4.47 4.51 4.49
N LYS A 168 4.95 4.49 5.72
CA LYS A 168 6.37 4.53 6.02
C LYS A 168 7.03 3.24 5.58
N GLU A 169 8.17 3.35 4.96
CA GLU A 169 9.00 2.22 4.61
C GLU A 169 9.38 1.41 5.85
N ASN A 170 9.24 0.10 5.77
CA ASN A 170 9.59 -0.79 6.88
C ASN A 170 11.05 -1.24 6.69
N GLU A 171 11.98 -0.62 7.42
CA GLU A 171 13.42 -0.94 7.36
C GLU A 171 13.71 -2.43 7.60
N LYS A 172 12.91 -3.09 8.44
CA LYS A 172 13.07 -4.54 8.70
C LYS A 172 12.73 -5.41 7.50
N LEU A 173 11.80 -4.98 6.65
CA LEU A 173 11.48 -5.69 5.40
C LEU A 173 12.59 -5.49 4.39
N LYS A 174 13.13 -4.29 4.26
CA LYS A 174 14.30 -4.02 3.39
C LYS A 174 15.52 -4.88 3.76
N ASP A 175 15.79 -5.07 5.04
CA ASP A 175 16.89 -5.93 5.49
C ASP A 175 16.67 -7.41 5.13
N ILE A 176 15.44 -7.86 5.08
CA ILE A 176 15.05 -9.24 4.70
C ILE A 176 15.18 -9.40 3.18
N GLU A 177 14.66 -8.47 2.38
CA GLU A 177 14.79 -8.46 0.92
C GLU A 177 16.26 -8.44 0.49
N ASN A 178 17.06 -7.55 1.04
CA ASN A 178 18.51 -7.46 0.76
C ASN A 178 19.30 -8.72 1.16
N LYS A 179 18.82 -9.50 2.13
CA LYS A 179 19.42 -10.79 2.50
C LYS A 179 19.01 -11.90 1.54
N SER A 180 17.75 -11.92 1.14
CA SER A 180 17.24 -12.89 0.17
C SER A 180 17.96 -12.76 -1.18
N ASP A 181 18.14 -11.55 -1.68
CA ASP A 181 18.82 -11.29 -2.96
C ASP A 181 20.32 -11.66 -2.93
N LYS A 182 20.96 -11.64 -1.76
CA LYS A 182 22.35 -12.06 -1.59
C LYS A 182 22.55 -13.57 -1.43
N GLU A 183 21.50 -14.30 -1.06
CA GLU A 183 21.52 -15.76 -0.94
C GLU A 183 21.18 -16.47 -2.27
N ILE A 184 20.64 -15.72 -3.24
CA ILE A 184 20.28 -16.24 -4.58
C ILE A 184 21.39 -16.00 -5.63
N GLN A 185 22.41 -15.16 -5.34
CA GLN A 185 23.62 -14.97 -6.16
C GLN A 185 24.75 -15.91 -5.74
#